data_83bd563f0b2eb06e8b9515010f9aac53
#
_entry.id   83bd563f0b2eb06e8b9515010f9aac53
#
_cell.length_a   1.000
_cell.length_b   1.000
_cell.length_c   1.000
_cell.angle_alpha   90.00
_cell.angle_beta   90.00
_cell.angle_gamma   90.00
#
_symmetry.space_group_name_H-M   'P 1'
#
loop_
_entity.id
_entity.type
_entity.pdbx_description
1 polymer ?
#
loop_
_entity_poly.entity_id
_entity_poly.type
_entity_poly.pdbx_seq_one_letter_code
_entity_poly.pdbx_strand_id
1 'polypeptide(L)'
;CLVEVPLPNHRRADIFAIEKDGRCCIIEVKSGLPDFKSDQKWQNYLEFCDEFYFAVAPDFPVEEIPAETGLIIADAYRAEIIRPSPISAMAPQRRQALLRKIARLGALRLTEINDPSLKTGLINGEDG
;
A
#
# COMPACT_ATOMS: atom_id res chain seq x y z
N CYS A 1 -8.30 4.91 -2.37
CA CYS A 1 -6.92 4.56 -2.00
C CYS A 1 -5.99 5.75 -2.12
N LEU A 2 -4.85 5.67 -1.47
CA LEU A 2 -3.76 6.62 -1.61
C LEU A 2 -2.52 5.91 -2.11
N VAL A 3 -1.70 6.61 -2.86
CA VAL A 3 -0.42 6.09 -3.37
C VAL A 3 0.74 6.68 -2.55
N GLU A 4 1.87 5.99 -2.55
CA GLU A 4 3.10 6.48 -1.94
C GLU A 4 2.87 6.93 -0.50
N VAL A 5 2.38 6.02 0.34
CA VAL A 5 2.00 6.33 1.73
C VAL A 5 3.14 6.01 2.68
N PRO A 6 3.73 7.01 3.36
CA PRO A 6 4.77 6.76 4.35
C PRO A 6 4.21 6.01 5.56
N LEU A 7 4.93 5.02 6.02
CA LEU A 7 4.58 4.22 7.19
C LEU A 7 5.50 4.55 8.36
N PRO A 8 5.08 4.25 9.61
CA PRO A 8 5.89 4.57 10.79
C PRO A 8 7.27 3.92 10.83
N ASN A 9 7.48 2.84 10.07
CA ASN A 9 8.77 2.15 10.01
C ASN A 9 9.69 2.68 8.91
N HIS A 10 9.44 3.89 8.40
CA HIS A 10 10.20 4.56 7.33
C HIS A 10 10.06 3.89 5.96
N ARG A 11 9.17 2.91 5.83
CA ARG A 11 8.83 2.35 4.53
C ARG A 11 7.72 3.17 3.89
N ARG A 12 7.52 2.96 2.60
CA ARG A 12 6.48 3.65 1.85
C ARG A 12 5.66 2.62 1.09
N ALA A 13 4.37 2.55 1.40
CA ALA A 13 3.46 1.67 0.68
C ALA A 13 3.15 2.26 -0.69
N ASP A 14 3.29 1.47 -1.74
CA ASP A 14 2.97 1.94 -3.09
C ASP A 14 1.49 2.33 -3.19
N ILE A 15 0.62 1.49 -2.67
CA ILE A 15 -0.83 1.75 -2.62
C ILE A 15 -1.35 1.34 -1.25
N PHE A 16 -2.12 2.22 -0.63
CA PHE A 16 -2.85 1.93 0.60
C PHE A 16 -4.34 2.10 0.35
N ALA A 17 -5.10 1.05 0.53
CA ALA A 17 -6.54 1.05 0.30
C ALA A 17 -7.30 0.71 1.58
N ILE A 18 -8.50 1.29 1.71
CA ILE A 18 -9.38 1.02 2.83
C ILE A 18 -10.68 0.44 2.26
N GLU A 19 -11.01 -0.76 2.71
CA GLU A 19 -12.24 -1.42 2.31
C GLU A 19 -13.45 -0.82 3.06
N LYS A 20 -14.66 -1.10 2.55
CA LYS A 20 -15.88 -0.56 3.16
C LYS A 20 -16.07 -0.97 4.62
N ASP A 21 -15.57 -2.14 4.99
CA ASP A 21 -15.66 -2.65 6.36
C ASP A 21 -14.51 -2.18 7.24
N GLY A 22 -13.63 -1.32 6.72
CA GLY A 22 -12.51 -0.76 7.47
C GLY A 22 -11.22 -1.54 7.36
N ARG A 23 -11.19 -2.66 6.66
CA ARG A 23 -9.94 -3.39 6.44
C ARG A 23 -8.97 -2.55 5.64
N CYS A 24 -7.72 -2.58 6.07
CA CYS A 24 -6.63 -1.87 5.40
C CYS A 24 -5.86 -2.84 4.51
N CYS A 25 -5.60 -2.43 3.29
CA CYS A 25 -4.90 -3.25 2.30
C CYS A 25 -3.68 -2.50 1.77
N ILE A 26 -2.53 -3.16 1.78
CA ILE A 26 -1.31 -2.63 1.15
C ILE A 26 -1.06 -3.42 -0.12
N ILE A 27 -0.76 -2.73 -1.21
CA ILE A 27 -0.40 -3.32 -2.49
C ILE A 27 0.96 -2.79 -2.89
N GLU A 28 1.91 -3.70 -3.08
CA GLU A 28 3.25 -3.39 -3.57
C GLU A 28 3.34 -3.75 -5.04
N VAL A 29 3.70 -2.77 -5.86
CA VAL A 29 3.84 -2.95 -7.30
C VAL A 29 5.28 -3.34 -7.63
N LYS A 30 5.47 -4.43 -8.36
CA LYS A 30 6.79 -4.87 -8.78
C LYS A 30 6.88 -4.89 -10.30
N SER A 31 7.88 -4.18 -10.84
CA SER A 31 8.03 -3.99 -12.28
C SER A 31 8.60 -5.22 -12.97
N GLY A 32 9.32 -6.07 -12.25
CA GLY A 32 9.92 -7.27 -12.82
C GLY A 32 10.63 -8.08 -11.75
N LEU A 33 11.16 -9.24 -12.14
CA LEU A 33 11.81 -10.15 -11.21
C LEU A 33 13.04 -9.56 -10.52
N PRO A 34 13.92 -8.80 -11.20
CA PRO A 34 15.05 -8.15 -10.50
C PRO A 34 14.60 -7.18 -9.40
N ASP A 35 13.56 -6.39 -9.67
CA ASP A 35 12.98 -5.48 -8.68
C ASP A 35 12.43 -6.26 -7.49
N PHE A 36 11.71 -7.34 -7.74
CA PHE A 36 11.18 -8.19 -6.69
C PHE A 36 12.30 -8.82 -5.85
N LYS A 37 13.33 -9.36 -6.49
CA LYS A 37 14.43 -10.03 -5.79
C LYS A 37 15.30 -9.07 -4.99
N SER A 38 15.39 -7.81 -5.40
CA SER A 38 16.18 -6.81 -4.69
C SER A 38 15.51 -6.35 -3.39
N ASP A 39 14.21 -6.55 -3.24
CA ASP A 39 13.44 -6.15 -2.06
C ASP A 39 12.77 -7.37 -1.43
N GLN A 40 13.44 -8.01 -0.49
CA GLN A 40 12.93 -9.20 0.20
C GLN A 40 12.34 -8.87 1.58
N LYS A 41 11.98 -7.59 1.80
CA LYS A 41 11.51 -7.14 3.12
C LYS A 41 10.02 -6.84 3.16
N TRP A 42 9.24 -7.51 2.32
CA TRP A 42 7.80 -7.29 2.24
C TRP A 42 7.08 -7.59 3.57
N GLN A 43 7.65 -8.47 4.41
CA GLN A 43 7.06 -8.78 5.72
C GLN A 43 6.95 -7.53 6.61
N ASN A 44 7.77 -6.52 6.38
CA ASN A 44 7.74 -5.29 7.15
C ASN A 44 6.48 -4.44 6.91
N TYR A 45 5.68 -4.76 5.90
CA TYR A 45 4.40 -4.11 5.66
C TYR A 45 3.25 -4.76 6.43
N LEU A 46 3.40 -6.02 6.84
CA LEU A 46 2.30 -6.84 7.35
C LEU A 46 1.68 -6.29 8.63
N GLU A 47 2.45 -5.63 9.47
CA GLU A 47 1.92 -5.07 10.71
C GLU A 47 1.08 -3.79 10.48
N PHE A 48 1.08 -3.26 9.26
CA PHE A 48 0.36 -2.04 8.91
C PHE A 48 -0.83 -2.29 7.97
N CYS A 49 -1.24 -3.53 7.81
CA CYS A 49 -2.38 -3.87 6.98
C CYS A 49 -3.06 -5.14 7.46
N ASP A 50 -4.29 -5.34 7.03
CA ASP A 50 -5.03 -6.59 7.24
C ASP A 50 -4.84 -7.54 6.07
N GLU A 51 -4.58 -6.99 4.88
CA GLU A 51 -4.35 -7.74 3.65
C GLU A 51 -3.16 -7.16 2.92
N PHE A 52 -2.35 -8.03 2.31
CA PHE A 52 -1.18 -7.60 1.57
C PHE A 52 -1.12 -8.29 0.21
N TYR A 53 -0.90 -7.50 -0.84
CA TYR A 53 -0.84 -7.96 -2.22
C TYR A 53 0.45 -7.53 -2.88
N PHE A 54 0.98 -8.40 -3.74
CA PHE A 54 1.87 -7.97 -4.81
C PHE A 54 1.06 -7.77 -6.08
N ALA A 55 1.33 -6.69 -6.81
CA ALA A 55 0.76 -6.44 -8.12
C ALA A 55 1.87 -6.48 -9.15
N VAL A 56 1.70 -7.32 -10.16
CA VAL A 56 2.72 -7.58 -11.18
C VAL A 56 2.09 -7.59 -12.58
N ALA A 57 2.94 -7.39 -13.59
CA ALA A 57 2.51 -7.44 -14.98
C ALA A 57 2.20 -8.89 -15.41
N PRO A 58 1.42 -9.07 -16.49
CA PRO A 58 1.05 -10.42 -16.95
C PRO A 58 2.21 -11.35 -17.28
N ASP A 59 3.37 -10.80 -17.65
CA ASP A 59 4.56 -11.58 -17.99
C ASP A 59 5.47 -11.92 -16.81
N PHE A 60 5.09 -11.48 -15.61
CA PHE A 60 5.88 -11.77 -14.41
C PHE A 60 5.81 -13.25 -14.05
N PRO A 61 6.91 -13.88 -13.62
CA PRO A 61 6.90 -15.27 -13.19
C PRO A 61 6.22 -15.40 -11.82
N VAL A 62 4.92 -15.66 -11.83
CA VAL A 62 4.07 -15.63 -10.63
C VAL A 62 4.45 -16.67 -9.58
N GLU A 63 5.12 -17.72 -9.97
CA GLU A 63 5.62 -18.75 -9.05
C GLU A 63 6.69 -18.22 -8.08
N GLU A 64 7.27 -17.05 -8.39
CA GLU A 64 8.23 -16.40 -7.50
C GLU A 64 7.56 -15.62 -6.37
N ILE A 65 6.25 -15.34 -6.49
CA ILE A 65 5.52 -14.59 -5.48
C ILE A 65 5.19 -15.51 -4.30
N PRO A 66 5.48 -15.09 -3.05
CA PRO A 66 5.19 -15.90 -1.88
C PRO A 66 3.72 -16.33 -1.81
N ALA A 67 3.49 -17.61 -1.51
CA ALA A 67 2.14 -18.16 -1.47
C ALA A 67 1.27 -17.56 -0.36
N GLU A 68 1.90 -17.00 0.68
CA GLU A 68 1.20 -16.37 1.80
C GLU A 68 0.77 -14.94 1.53
N THR A 69 1.02 -14.40 0.34
CA THR A 69 0.57 -13.06 -0.06
C THR A 69 -0.56 -13.14 -1.06
N GLY A 70 -1.36 -12.08 -1.18
CA GLY A 70 -2.27 -11.92 -2.29
C GLY A 70 -1.53 -11.60 -3.58
N LEU A 71 -2.15 -11.87 -4.70
CA LEU A 71 -1.56 -11.65 -6.03
C LEU A 71 -2.56 -10.95 -6.94
N ILE A 72 -2.11 -9.84 -7.51
CA ILE A 72 -2.84 -9.08 -8.52
C ILE A 72 -2.02 -9.07 -9.79
N ILE A 73 -2.66 -9.34 -10.92
CA ILE A 73 -2.06 -9.13 -12.24
C ILE A 73 -2.72 -7.90 -12.85
N ALA A 74 -1.89 -6.95 -13.27
CA ALA A 74 -2.37 -5.67 -13.79
C ALA A 74 -1.59 -5.25 -15.02
N ASP A 75 -2.30 -4.63 -15.96
CA ASP A 75 -1.72 -3.96 -17.11
C ASP A 75 -2.24 -2.50 -17.15
N ALA A 76 -2.01 -1.80 -18.28
CA ALA A 76 -2.42 -0.41 -18.43
C ALA A 76 -3.94 -0.22 -18.42
N TYR A 77 -4.72 -1.28 -18.59
CA TYR A 77 -6.16 -1.18 -18.82
C TYR A 77 -6.99 -1.80 -17.70
N ARG A 78 -6.47 -2.81 -17.02
CA ARG A 78 -7.23 -3.50 -15.97
C ARG A 78 -6.32 -4.24 -15.00
N ALA A 79 -6.92 -4.58 -13.84
CA ALA A 79 -6.26 -5.38 -12.81
C ALA A 79 -7.21 -6.50 -12.39
N GLU A 80 -6.64 -7.66 -12.06
CA GLU A 80 -7.41 -8.82 -11.63
C GLU A 80 -6.74 -9.45 -10.43
N ILE A 81 -7.53 -9.76 -9.40
CA ILE A 81 -7.04 -10.51 -8.24
C ILE A 81 -7.00 -11.98 -8.63
N ILE A 82 -5.80 -12.53 -8.72
CA ILE A 82 -5.59 -13.94 -9.06
C ILE A 82 -5.66 -14.80 -7.81
N ARG A 83 -5.17 -14.28 -6.69
CA ARG A 83 -5.18 -14.98 -5.41
C ARG A 83 -5.47 -13.98 -4.31
N PRO A 84 -6.59 -14.16 -3.57
CA PRO A 84 -6.88 -13.27 -2.44
C PRO A 84 -5.81 -13.35 -1.37
N SER A 85 -5.50 -12.22 -0.74
CA SER A 85 -4.60 -12.19 0.41
C SER A 85 -5.26 -12.87 1.60
N PRO A 86 -4.52 -13.66 2.38
CA PRO A 86 -4.96 -14.00 3.72
C PRO A 86 -5.26 -12.74 4.53
N ILE A 87 -6.26 -12.81 5.41
CA ILE A 87 -6.62 -11.70 6.27
C ILE A 87 -5.99 -11.94 7.63
N SER A 88 -5.19 -10.98 8.10
CA SER A 88 -4.59 -11.00 9.42
C SER A 88 -4.89 -9.66 10.08
N ALA A 89 -5.79 -9.67 11.05
CA ALA A 89 -6.30 -8.44 11.65
C ALA A 89 -5.18 -7.62 12.29
N MET A 90 -5.11 -6.35 11.89
CA MET A 90 -4.17 -5.39 12.48
C MET A 90 -4.56 -5.09 13.92
N ALA A 91 -3.56 -4.86 14.78
CA ALA A 91 -3.82 -4.44 16.14
C ALA A 91 -4.71 -3.19 16.17
N PRO A 92 -5.77 -3.16 17.01
CA PRO A 92 -6.75 -2.06 16.99
C PRO A 92 -6.15 -0.67 17.20
N GLN A 93 -5.17 -0.54 18.08
CA GLN A 93 -4.51 0.75 18.32
C GLN A 93 -3.71 1.21 17.11
N ARG A 94 -3.06 0.27 16.45
CA ARG A 94 -2.31 0.56 15.21
C ARG A 94 -3.25 0.97 14.10
N ARG A 95 -4.39 0.30 13.97
CA ARG A 95 -5.41 0.66 12.99
C ARG A 95 -5.89 2.09 13.19
N GLN A 96 -6.21 2.48 14.44
CA GLN A 96 -6.66 3.82 14.74
C GLN A 96 -5.62 4.88 14.37
N ALA A 97 -4.37 4.66 14.77
CA ALA A 97 -3.29 5.59 14.49
C ALA A 97 -3.06 5.73 12.98
N LEU A 98 -3.08 4.61 12.28
CA LEU A 98 -2.83 4.58 10.83
C LEU A 98 -3.97 5.22 10.05
N LEU A 99 -5.23 4.94 10.41
CA LEU A 99 -6.38 5.57 9.76
C LEU A 99 -6.38 7.08 9.95
N ARG A 100 -5.99 7.55 11.13
CA ARG A 100 -5.85 8.99 11.39
C ARG A 100 -4.78 9.60 10.49
N LYS A 101 -3.64 8.94 10.38
CA LYS A 101 -2.55 9.39 9.51
C LYS A 101 -2.99 9.43 8.04
N ILE A 102 -3.68 8.39 7.58
CA ILE A 102 -4.19 8.29 6.20
C ILE A 102 -5.20 9.41 5.92
N ALA A 103 -6.13 9.65 6.84
CA ALA A 103 -7.12 10.70 6.68
C ALA A 103 -6.45 12.08 6.57
N ARG A 104 -5.46 12.34 7.43
CA ARG A 104 -4.73 13.60 7.41
C ARG A 104 -3.92 13.77 6.12
N LEU A 105 -3.22 12.72 5.70
CA LEU A 105 -2.43 12.75 4.47
C LEU A 105 -3.32 12.98 3.26
N GLY A 106 -4.46 12.29 3.18
CA GLY A 106 -5.41 12.45 2.09
C GLY A 106 -5.99 13.86 2.04
N ALA A 107 -6.33 14.42 3.20
CA ALA A 107 -6.84 15.79 3.28
C ALA A 107 -5.81 16.81 2.83
N LEU A 108 -4.55 16.66 3.25
CA LEU A 108 -3.47 17.55 2.84
C LEU A 108 -3.21 17.48 1.33
N ARG A 109 -3.18 16.28 0.77
CA ARG A 109 -2.98 16.09 -0.67
C ARG A 109 -4.13 16.68 -1.48
N LEU A 110 -5.36 16.52 -0.99
CA LEU A 110 -6.53 17.09 -1.65
C LEU A 110 -6.48 18.63 -1.63
N THR A 111 -6.10 19.22 -0.51
CA THR A 111 -5.91 20.66 -0.38
C THR A 111 -4.88 21.16 -1.39
N GLU A 112 -3.77 20.45 -1.56
CA GLU A 112 -2.72 20.84 -2.49
C GLU A 112 -3.18 20.74 -3.94
N ILE A 113 -3.99 19.74 -4.28
CA ILE A 113 -4.57 19.61 -5.61
C ILE A 113 -5.54 20.77 -5.90
N ASN A 114 -6.38 21.13 -4.92
CA ASN A 114 -7.38 22.20 -5.07
C ASN A 114 -6.77 23.58 -5.01
N ASP A 115 -5.64 23.74 -4.33
CA ASP A 115 -4.93 25.01 -4.21
C ASP A 115 -3.43 24.78 -4.29
N PRO A 116 -2.88 24.68 -5.52
CA PRO A 116 -1.45 24.39 -5.71
C PRO A 116 -0.51 25.47 -5.14
N SER A 117 -1.03 26.65 -4.81
CA SER A 117 -0.23 27.70 -4.18
C SER A 117 0.09 27.40 -2.72
N LEU A 118 -0.68 26.52 -2.09
CA LEU A 118 -0.43 26.11 -0.71
C LEU A 118 0.61 24.99 -0.68
N LYS A 119 1.76 25.28 -0.05
CA LYS A 119 2.79 24.27 0.16
C LYS A 119 2.92 24.05 1.65
N THR A 120 2.59 22.84 2.09
CA THR A 120 2.75 22.48 3.49
C THR A 120 3.86 21.44 3.59
N GLY A 121 4.76 21.59 4.54
CA GLY A 121 5.79 20.59 4.82
C GLY A 121 5.23 19.29 5.38
N LEU A 122 3.94 19.25 5.66
CA LEU A 122 3.26 18.11 6.25
C LEU A 122 2.81 17.08 5.24
N ILE A 123 2.86 17.43 3.96
CA ILE A 123 2.32 16.59 2.90
C ILE A 123 3.06 15.27 2.76
N ASN A 124 4.31 15.23 3.17
CA ASN A 124 5.14 14.02 3.11
C ASN A 124 4.95 13.10 4.32
N GLY A 125 4.04 13.43 5.21
CA GLY A 125 3.77 12.60 6.36
C GLY A 125 4.85 12.62 7.43
N GLU A 126 5.69 13.64 7.46
CA GLU A 126 6.82 13.76 8.39
C GLU A 126 6.37 14.01 9.83
N ASP A 127 5.18 14.46 9.99
CA ASP A 127 4.55 14.73 11.27
C ASP A 127 4.03 13.46 11.95
N GLY A 128 4.26 12.39 11.33
CA GLY A 128 3.96 11.10 11.71
C GLY A 128 3.33 10.35 12.51
#